data_df852fce289adfc60302e481ed6a90ba
#
_entry.id   df852fce289adfc60302e481ed6a90ba
#
_cell.length_a   1.000
_cell.length_b   1.000
_cell.length_c   1.000
_cell.angle_alpha   90.00
_cell.angle_beta   90.00
_cell.angle_gamma   90.00
#
_symmetry.space_group_name_H-M   'P 1'
#
loop_
_entity.id
_entity.type
_entity.pdbx_description
1 polymer ?
#
loop_
_entity_poly.entity_id
_entity_poly.type
_entity_poly.pdbx_seq_one_letter_code
_entity_poly.pdbx_strand_id
1 'polypeptide(L)'
;MTRLVVTLLLVAAMAAPAHAQFRRGLGDAREVMLFPIEPPAMLLPSNASLEVVVRNASSAPARIADRMAELLGRQLTDNDPRLQLAEKSGDLVLTATLTEFTQSRRNSTKYVSETRQVGTREVTDKNGKKRTEPMYEYGRNRPAVVITANASMRIEVRRRAGGSPMADETARHSVSEEHIADQNPPGRDAIEDQLIDNVVRKAAGRVTPGRQPVNVLLARSDDVDRLNDLARERKWQDWESQLLTVKPHRDRKRDAYRLHNLAVAQESLAYESAEVEDALNHLARARESSRWRLLSIPTRSTSPSR
;
A
#
# COMPACT_ATOMS: atom_id res chain seq x y z
N MET A 1 -27.97 9.43 8.91
CA MET A 1 -26.54 9.53 8.60
C MET A 1 -25.69 8.43 9.24
N THR A 2 -25.91 8.03 10.49
CA THR A 2 -25.12 7.02 11.22
C THR A 2 -25.10 5.62 10.58
N ARG A 3 -26.16 5.22 9.89
CA ARG A 3 -26.23 3.90 9.22
C ARG A 3 -25.38 3.78 7.95
N LEU A 4 -25.11 4.87 7.25
CA LEU A 4 -24.33 4.88 6.01
C LEU A 4 -22.84 4.66 6.30
N VAL A 5 -22.33 5.24 7.39
CA VAL A 5 -20.91 5.10 7.80
C VAL A 5 -20.58 3.66 8.21
N VAL A 6 -21.50 2.98 8.90
CA VAL A 6 -21.31 1.58 9.32
C VAL A 6 -21.27 0.62 8.12
N THR A 7 -22.03 0.90 7.06
CA THR A 7 -22.03 0.06 5.85
C THR A 7 -20.74 0.22 5.06
N LEU A 8 -20.16 1.40 4.99
CA LEU A 8 -18.86 1.65 4.33
C LEU A 8 -17.71 0.96 5.09
N LEU A 9 -17.72 0.98 6.43
CA LEU A 9 -16.75 0.30 7.28
C LEU A 9 -16.75 -1.23 7.10
N LEU A 10 -17.93 -1.84 6.93
CA LEU A 10 -18.05 -3.28 6.74
C LEU A 10 -17.56 -3.75 5.37
N VAL A 11 -17.66 -2.93 4.33
CA VAL A 11 -17.20 -3.26 2.97
C VAL A 11 -15.68 -3.17 2.89
N ALA A 12 -15.04 -2.17 3.51
CA ALA A 12 -13.59 -2.01 3.52
C ALA A 12 -12.88 -3.14 4.32
N ALA A 13 -13.48 -3.62 5.41
CA ALA A 13 -12.90 -4.68 6.24
C ALA A 13 -12.90 -6.07 5.57
N MET A 14 -13.77 -6.31 4.59
CA MET A 14 -13.86 -7.61 3.90
C MET A 14 -13.00 -7.71 2.64
N ALA A 15 -12.48 -6.60 2.10
CA ALA A 15 -11.64 -6.62 0.90
C ALA A 15 -10.17 -7.00 1.19
N ALA A 16 -9.66 -6.70 2.38
CA ALA A 16 -8.25 -6.85 2.71
C ALA A 16 -7.68 -8.29 2.72
N PRO A 17 -8.36 -9.35 3.18
CA PRO A 17 -7.74 -10.68 3.26
C PRO A 17 -7.71 -11.45 1.93
N ALA A 18 -8.51 -11.05 0.92
CA ALA A 18 -8.59 -11.79 -0.33
C ALA A 18 -7.36 -11.61 -1.25
N HIS A 19 -6.64 -10.51 -1.13
CA HIS A 19 -5.50 -10.21 -2.01
C HIS A 19 -4.23 -11.02 -1.68
N ALA A 20 -4.02 -11.41 -0.43
CA ALA A 20 -2.81 -12.13 -0.02
C ALA A 20 -2.76 -13.60 -0.49
N GLN A 21 -3.91 -14.26 -0.62
CA GLN A 21 -3.97 -15.68 -1.04
C GLN A 21 -3.85 -15.88 -2.56
N PHE A 22 -4.10 -14.84 -3.36
CA PHE A 22 -4.12 -14.93 -4.81
C PHE A 22 -2.72 -14.88 -5.46
N ARG A 23 -1.69 -14.44 -4.72
CA ARG A 23 -0.31 -14.30 -5.22
C ARG A 23 0.27 -15.58 -5.84
N ARG A 24 -0.13 -16.76 -5.38
CA ARG A 24 0.43 -18.05 -5.84
C ARG A 24 -0.19 -18.62 -7.11
N GLY A 25 -1.25 -18.02 -7.66
CA GLY A 25 -2.01 -18.58 -8.77
C GLY A 25 -2.15 -17.68 -10.01
N LEU A 26 -1.70 -16.42 -9.96
CA LEU A 26 -1.95 -15.43 -11.02
C LEU A 26 -0.94 -15.46 -12.18
N GLY A 27 0.09 -16.29 -12.12
CA GLY A 27 1.13 -16.29 -13.14
C GLY A 27 1.85 -14.95 -13.21
N ASP A 28 2.26 -14.53 -14.42
CA ASP A 28 2.81 -13.20 -14.66
C ASP A 28 1.73 -12.13 -14.48
N ALA A 29 1.58 -11.62 -13.28
CA ALA A 29 0.68 -10.53 -12.95
C ALA A 29 1.41 -9.18 -13.07
N ARG A 30 0.68 -8.13 -13.48
CA ARG A 30 1.18 -6.75 -13.46
C ARG A 30 0.44 -5.98 -12.40
N GLU A 31 1.13 -5.06 -11.75
CA GLU A 31 0.56 -4.25 -10.67
C GLU A 31 -0.02 -2.95 -11.21
N VAL A 32 -1.15 -2.54 -10.66
CA VAL A 32 -1.69 -1.18 -10.75
C VAL A 32 -1.86 -0.62 -9.35
N MET A 33 -1.70 0.68 -9.24
CA MET A 33 -1.84 1.37 -7.97
C MET A 33 -3.25 1.95 -7.86
N LEU A 34 -4.00 1.53 -6.85
CA LEU A 34 -5.28 2.08 -6.45
C LEU A 34 -5.11 2.98 -5.23
N PHE A 35 -6.06 3.89 -5.03
CA PHE A 35 -6.07 4.82 -3.90
C PHE A 35 -7.39 4.70 -3.12
N PRO A 36 -7.62 3.58 -2.42
CA PRO A 36 -8.80 3.42 -1.59
C PRO A 36 -8.90 4.52 -0.55
N ILE A 37 -10.14 4.95 -0.30
CA ILE A 37 -10.44 5.90 0.76
C ILE A 37 -10.54 5.11 2.05
N GLU A 38 -9.60 5.35 2.98
CA GLU A 38 -9.67 4.80 4.32
C GLU A 38 -10.51 5.73 5.20
N PRO A 39 -11.57 5.22 5.86
CA PRO A 39 -12.32 6.02 6.81
C PRO A 39 -11.42 6.37 8.00
N PRO A 40 -11.49 7.61 8.51
CA PRO A 40 -10.73 7.99 9.69
C PRO A 40 -11.24 7.26 10.93
N ALA A 41 -10.37 7.11 11.93
CA ALA A 41 -10.79 6.56 13.23
C ALA A 41 -11.84 7.45 13.92
N MET A 42 -11.83 8.75 13.62
CA MET A 42 -12.80 9.72 14.06
C MET A 42 -13.17 10.69 12.92
N LEU A 43 -14.47 10.91 12.72
CA LEU A 43 -14.95 11.96 11.83
C LEU A 43 -14.95 13.30 12.57
N LEU A 44 -14.23 14.27 12.01
CA LEU A 44 -14.33 15.66 12.48
C LEU A 44 -15.70 16.22 12.13
N PRO A 45 -16.28 17.10 12.99
CA PRO A 45 -17.53 17.78 12.67
C PRO A 45 -17.35 18.61 11.38
N SER A 46 -18.36 18.59 10.52
CA SER A 46 -18.37 19.42 9.32
C SER A 46 -18.26 20.90 9.70
N ASN A 47 -17.40 21.65 9.04
CA ASN A 47 -17.14 23.09 9.29
C ASN A 47 -16.47 23.43 10.63
N ALA A 48 -15.90 22.45 11.36
CA ALA A 48 -15.10 22.75 12.52
C ALA A 48 -13.76 23.37 12.11
N SER A 49 -13.36 24.44 12.80
CA SER A 49 -12.01 24.97 12.67
C SER A 49 -11.05 24.18 13.55
N LEU A 50 -9.91 23.77 12.96
CA LEU A 50 -8.91 22.90 13.59
C LEU A 50 -7.59 23.64 13.80
N GLU A 51 -7.17 23.79 15.05
CA GLU A 51 -5.82 24.20 15.38
C GLU A 51 -4.93 22.97 15.47
N VAL A 52 -3.78 22.98 14.76
CA VAL A 52 -2.81 21.89 14.77
C VAL A 52 -1.60 22.29 15.60
N VAL A 53 -1.31 21.50 16.64
CA VAL A 53 -0.16 21.69 17.53
C VAL A 53 0.72 20.44 17.46
N VAL A 54 1.96 20.59 16.99
CA VAL A 54 2.93 19.50 17.01
C VAL A 54 3.89 19.67 18.18
N ARG A 55 4.08 18.60 18.95
CA ARG A 55 4.99 18.56 20.10
C ARG A 55 6.06 17.49 19.86
N ASN A 56 7.27 17.77 20.28
CA ASN A 56 8.36 16.81 20.25
C ASN A 56 8.64 16.29 21.66
N ALA A 57 8.27 15.05 21.93
CA ALA A 57 8.61 14.32 23.15
C ALA A 57 9.71 13.26 22.90
N SER A 58 10.24 13.18 21.68
CA SER A 58 11.33 12.30 21.30
C SER A 58 12.70 13.00 21.41
N SER A 59 13.78 12.27 21.14
CA SER A 59 15.13 12.83 21.04
C SER A 59 15.42 13.44 19.65
N ALA A 60 14.43 13.57 18.77
CA ALA A 60 14.62 14.13 17.45
C ALA A 60 14.95 15.63 17.50
N PRO A 61 15.74 16.15 16.54
CA PRO A 61 15.94 17.61 16.40
C PRO A 61 14.63 18.36 16.21
N ALA A 62 14.55 19.59 16.74
CA ALA A 62 13.33 20.43 16.66
C ALA A 62 12.83 20.60 15.20
N ARG A 63 13.76 20.76 14.23
CA ARG A 63 13.44 20.86 12.80
C ARG A 63 12.53 19.73 12.27
N ILE A 64 12.60 18.52 12.88
CA ILE A 64 11.75 17.40 12.50
C ILE A 64 10.29 17.67 12.88
N ALA A 65 10.06 18.16 14.11
CA ALA A 65 8.72 18.51 14.56
C ALA A 65 8.12 19.67 13.76
N ASP A 66 8.92 20.68 13.44
CA ASP A 66 8.49 21.84 12.62
C ASP A 66 8.06 21.38 11.22
N ARG A 67 8.89 20.53 10.59
CA ARG A 67 8.56 19.94 9.29
C ARG A 67 7.31 19.06 9.34
N MET A 68 7.16 18.25 10.38
CA MET A 68 5.95 17.43 10.59
C MET A 68 4.71 18.30 10.76
N ALA A 69 4.81 19.44 11.42
CA ALA A 69 3.69 20.37 11.59
C ALA A 69 3.20 20.91 10.24
N GLU A 70 4.13 21.39 9.40
CA GLU A 70 3.82 21.87 8.06
C GLU A 70 3.15 20.79 7.20
N LEU A 71 3.77 19.59 7.16
CA LEU A 71 3.28 18.47 6.36
C LEU A 71 1.94 17.95 6.87
N LEU A 72 1.72 17.89 8.20
CA LEU A 72 0.46 17.45 8.79
C LEU A 72 -0.67 18.41 8.43
N GLY A 73 -0.46 19.72 8.55
CA GLY A 73 -1.44 20.72 8.14
C GLY A 73 -1.83 20.57 6.67
N ARG A 74 -0.84 20.46 5.78
CA ARG A 74 -1.06 20.23 4.35
C ARG A 74 -1.84 18.93 4.09
N GLN A 75 -1.40 17.82 4.68
CA GLN A 75 -2.03 16.51 4.47
C GLN A 75 -3.50 16.47 4.97
N LEU A 76 -3.80 17.18 6.05
CA LEU A 76 -5.17 17.27 6.57
C LEU A 76 -6.10 18.02 5.60
N THR A 77 -5.64 19.12 5.01
CA THR A 77 -6.41 19.89 4.02
C THR A 77 -6.51 19.18 2.67
N ASP A 78 -5.47 18.46 2.26
CA ASP A 78 -5.49 17.65 1.03
C ASP A 78 -6.47 16.48 1.15
N ASN A 79 -6.57 15.89 2.34
CA ASN A 79 -7.50 14.79 2.62
C ASN A 79 -8.96 15.26 2.75
N ASP A 80 -9.20 16.41 3.37
CA ASP A 80 -10.52 17.02 3.49
C ASP A 80 -10.46 18.54 3.23
N PRO A 81 -10.73 18.97 1.99
CA PRO A 81 -10.70 20.40 1.62
C PRO A 81 -11.71 21.28 2.35
N ARG A 82 -12.70 20.67 3.03
CA ARG A 82 -13.69 21.40 3.84
C ARG A 82 -13.15 21.75 5.23
N LEU A 83 -12.03 21.16 5.63
CA LEU A 83 -11.41 21.42 6.92
C LEU A 83 -10.76 22.81 6.91
N GLN A 84 -11.12 23.63 7.89
CA GLN A 84 -10.54 24.94 8.07
C GLN A 84 -9.42 24.86 9.12
N LEU A 85 -8.18 25.09 8.68
CA LEU A 85 -7.07 25.21 9.63
C LEU A 85 -7.07 26.62 10.24
N ALA A 86 -6.97 26.67 11.56
CA ALA A 86 -6.83 27.91 12.33
C ALA A 86 -5.42 27.98 12.93
N GLU A 87 -4.75 29.11 12.78
CA GLU A 87 -3.44 29.32 13.43
C GLU A 87 -3.57 29.29 14.96
N LYS A 88 -4.62 29.89 15.47
CA LYS A 88 -5.02 29.96 16.90
C LYS A 88 -6.52 30.02 17.00
N SER A 89 -7.04 29.55 18.14
CA SER A 89 -8.48 29.67 18.46
C SER A 89 -9.43 28.80 17.60
N GLY A 90 -8.93 27.68 17.03
CA GLY A 90 -9.81 26.69 16.41
C GLY A 90 -10.79 26.08 17.43
N ASP A 91 -11.97 25.67 16.99
CA ASP A 91 -13.00 24.99 17.82
C ASP A 91 -12.47 23.68 18.39
N LEU A 92 -11.63 23.02 17.59
CA LEU A 92 -10.92 21.80 17.91
C LEU A 92 -9.41 22.05 17.95
N VAL A 93 -8.73 21.33 18.83
CA VAL A 93 -7.26 21.31 18.91
C VAL A 93 -6.79 19.89 18.66
N LEU A 94 -6.03 19.71 17.58
CA LEU A 94 -5.30 18.50 17.30
C LEU A 94 -3.89 18.65 17.86
N THR A 95 -3.55 17.86 18.85
CA THR A 95 -2.18 17.77 19.39
C THR A 95 -1.54 16.50 18.84
N ALA A 96 -0.53 16.66 17.99
CA ALA A 96 0.30 15.56 17.48
C ALA A 96 1.63 15.56 18.25
N THR A 97 1.89 14.51 19.01
CA THR A 97 3.11 14.38 19.80
C THR A 97 4.02 13.33 19.19
N LEU A 98 5.19 13.75 18.70
CA LEU A 98 6.24 12.83 18.24
C LEU A 98 6.85 12.13 19.45
N THR A 99 6.55 10.85 19.63
CA THR A 99 6.96 10.06 20.80
C THR A 99 8.23 9.24 20.55
N GLU A 100 8.48 8.88 19.28
CA GLU A 100 9.65 8.12 18.86
C GLU A 100 10.12 8.62 17.49
N PHE A 101 11.43 8.79 17.36
CA PHE A 101 12.08 9.03 16.06
C PHE A 101 13.52 8.50 16.16
N THR A 102 13.74 7.34 15.59
CA THR A 102 15.03 6.65 15.67
C THR A 102 15.49 6.20 14.31
N GLN A 103 16.79 6.24 14.08
CA GLN A 103 17.41 5.70 12.90
C GLN A 103 18.75 5.07 13.24
N SER A 104 18.95 3.85 12.81
CA SER A 104 20.21 3.13 12.96
C SER A 104 20.68 2.55 11.64
N ARG A 105 22.00 2.44 11.50
CA ARG A 105 22.65 1.82 10.35
C ARG A 105 23.70 0.85 10.86
N ARG A 106 23.61 -0.40 10.42
CA ARG A 106 24.51 -1.46 10.85
C ARG A 106 25.09 -2.17 9.64
N ASN A 107 26.42 -2.37 9.65
CA ASN A 107 27.06 -3.23 8.66
C ASN A 107 26.63 -4.69 8.85
N SER A 108 26.39 -5.37 7.76
CA SER A 108 25.95 -6.75 7.65
C SER A 108 26.65 -7.45 6.49
N THR A 109 26.35 -8.69 6.30
CA THR A 109 26.79 -9.46 5.14
C THR A 109 25.60 -10.22 4.59
N LYS A 110 25.30 -9.99 3.31
CA LYS A 110 24.19 -10.62 2.59
C LYS A 110 24.70 -11.64 1.59
N TYR A 111 24.14 -12.84 1.66
CA TYR A 111 24.41 -13.85 0.63
C TYR A 111 23.62 -13.49 -0.64
N VAL A 112 24.35 -13.32 -1.75
CA VAL A 112 23.77 -13.00 -3.06
C VAL A 112 23.99 -14.20 -3.98
N SER A 113 22.90 -14.78 -4.45
CA SER A 113 22.91 -15.88 -5.41
C SER A 113 23.06 -15.31 -6.81
N GLU A 114 24.29 -15.03 -7.22
CA GLU A 114 24.63 -14.60 -8.59
C GLU A 114 25.43 -15.71 -9.26
N THR A 115 24.99 -16.15 -10.43
CA THR A 115 25.79 -17.05 -11.28
C THR A 115 26.63 -16.17 -12.19
N ARG A 116 27.94 -16.14 -11.97
CA ARG A 116 28.90 -15.38 -12.78
C ARG A 116 29.88 -16.33 -13.44
N GLN A 117 30.05 -16.21 -14.75
CA GLN A 117 31.15 -16.89 -15.44
C GLN A 117 32.47 -16.22 -15.04
N VAL A 118 33.35 -16.97 -14.37
CA VAL A 118 34.64 -16.45 -13.84
C VAL A 118 35.83 -16.87 -14.72
N GLY A 119 35.59 -17.71 -15.72
CA GLY A 119 36.63 -18.17 -16.63
C GLY A 119 36.18 -19.36 -17.46
N THR A 120 37.15 -20.01 -18.08
CA THR A 120 36.96 -21.27 -18.80
C THR A 120 38.00 -22.25 -18.34
N ARG A 121 37.67 -23.55 -18.36
CA ARG A 121 38.60 -24.64 -18.09
C ARG A 121 38.65 -25.61 -19.28
N GLU A 122 39.82 -26.14 -19.58
CA GLU A 122 39.92 -27.26 -20.50
C GLU A 122 39.54 -28.58 -19.81
N VAL A 123 38.61 -29.29 -20.39
CA VAL A 123 38.20 -30.64 -19.97
C VAL A 123 38.44 -31.60 -21.08
N THR A 124 39.08 -32.73 -20.78
CA THR A 124 39.28 -33.80 -21.73
C THR A 124 38.16 -34.83 -21.55
N ASP A 125 37.42 -35.09 -22.60
CA ASP A 125 36.35 -36.10 -22.57
C ASP A 125 36.91 -37.54 -22.56
N LYS A 126 36.01 -38.51 -22.37
CA LYS A 126 36.37 -39.95 -22.31
C LYS A 126 37.07 -40.48 -23.58
N ASN A 127 36.99 -39.72 -24.68
CA ASN A 127 37.60 -40.05 -25.96
C ASN A 127 38.90 -39.29 -26.22
N GLY A 128 39.46 -38.60 -25.19
CA GLY A 128 40.69 -37.84 -25.30
C GLY A 128 40.54 -36.48 -25.99
N LYS A 129 39.33 -36.05 -26.35
CA LYS A 129 39.10 -34.78 -27.02
C LYS A 129 39.01 -33.65 -26.00
N LYS A 130 39.85 -32.64 -26.17
CA LYS A 130 39.82 -31.42 -25.34
C LYS A 130 38.67 -30.54 -25.75
N ARG A 131 37.92 -30.05 -24.76
CA ARG A 131 36.88 -29.02 -24.90
C ARG A 131 37.00 -27.98 -23.80
N THR A 132 36.60 -26.76 -24.10
CA THR A 132 36.58 -25.64 -23.13
C THR A 132 35.19 -25.56 -22.52
N GLU A 133 35.11 -25.62 -21.20
CA GLU A 133 33.88 -25.46 -20.46
C GLU A 133 33.91 -24.16 -19.66
N PRO A 134 32.78 -23.41 -19.60
CA PRO A 134 32.71 -22.24 -18.75
C PRO A 134 32.76 -22.64 -17.27
N MET A 135 33.53 -21.90 -16.48
CA MET A 135 33.54 -21.98 -15.02
C MET A 135 32.57 -20.92 -14.44
N TYR A 136 31.73 -21.36 -13.52
CA TYR A 136 30.78 -20.48 -12.84
C TYR A 136 31.10 -20.37 -11.35
N GLU A 137 31.03 -19.15 -10.83
CA GLU A 137 30.98 -18.88 -9.41
C GLU A 137 29.52 -18.77 -9.00
N TYR A 138 29.14 -19.51 -7.96
CA TYR A 138 27.77 -19.55 -7.45
C TYR A 138 27.70 -18.90 -6.11
N GLY A 139 27.02 -17.77 -6.05
CA GLY A 139 26.70 -17.09 -4.82
C GLY A 139 27.90 -16.70 -3.94
N ARG A 140 27.87 -15.54 -3.40
CA ARG A 140 28.90 -15.06 -2.48
C ARG A 140 28.29 -14.15 -1.43
N ASN A 141 28.95 -14.12 -0.29
CA ASN A 141 28.66 -13.11 0.72
C ASN A 141 29.21 -11.74 0.26
N ARG A 142 28.33 -10.74 0.22
CA ARG A 142 28.69 -9.35 -0.12
C ARG A 142 28.47 -8.46 1.10
N PRO A 143 29.33 -7.44 1.31
CA PRO A 143 29.08 -6.44 2.33
C PRO A 143 27.69 -5.81 2.12
N ALA A 144 26.93 -5.72 3.19
CA ALA A 144 25.58 -5.17 3.21
C ALA A 144 25.42 -4.17 4.35
N VAL A 145 24.39 -3.36 4.27
CA VAL A 145 23.99 -2.40 5.29
C VAL A 145 22.54 -2.64 5.65
N VAL A 146 22.25 -2.89 6.91
CA VAL A 146 20.90 -2.93 7.46
C VAL A 146 20.55 -1.56 7.98
N ILE A 147 19.48 -0.99 7.45
CA ILE A 147 18.91 0.30 7.88
C ILE A 147 17.64 -0.02 8.65
N THR A 148 17.57 0.42 9.89
CA THR A 148 16.37 0.31 10.72
C THR A 148 16.00 1.70 11.19
N ALA A 149 14.74 2.09 11.00
CA ALA A 149 14.25 3.39 11.40
C ALA A 149 12.80 3.30 11.87
N ASN A 150 12.44 4.06 12.89
CA ASN A 150 11.12 4.08 13.49
C ASN A 150 10.67 5.51 13.76
N ALA A 151 9.40 5.77 13.50
CA ALA A 151 8.72 6.98 13.93
C ALA A 151 7.36 6.64 14.52
N SER A 152 6.99 7.31 15.62
CA SER A 152 5.70 7.15 16.29
C SER A 152 5.16 8.51 16.69
N MET A 153 3.91 8.78 16.35
CA MET A 153 3.20 10.03 16.63
C MET A 153 1.87 9.71 17.30
N ARG A 154 1.66 10.23 18.51
CA ARG A 154 0.37 10.20 19.21
C ARG A 154 -0.45 11.40 18.78
N ILE A 155 -1.71 11.16 18.47
CA ILE A 155 -2.65 12.15 17.97
C ILE A 155 -3.80 12.23 18.95
N GLU A 156 -4.03 13.40 19.49
CA GLU A 156 -5.15 13.69 20.38
C GLU A 156 -5.95 14.84 19.83
N VAL A 157 -7.27 14.66 19.73
CA VAL A 157 -8.20 15.73 19.32
C VAL A 157 -9.12 16.08 20.49
N ARG A 158 -9.17 17.34 20.83
CA ARG A 158 -10.04 17.88 21.90
C ARG A 158 -10.84 19.08 21.41
N ARG A 159 -11.97 19.30 22.03
CA ARG A 159 -12.66 20.60 21.92
C ARG A 159 -11.89 21.65 22.71
N ARG A 160 -11.75 22.86 22.16
CA ARG A 160 -11.10 23.96 22.88
C ARG A 160 -11.83 24.33 24.20
N ALA A 161 -13.14 24.24 24.20
CA ALA A 161 -13.96 24.46 25.41
C ALA A 161 -13.68 23.48 26.57
N GLY A 162 -12.78 22.50 26.33
CA GLY A 162 -12.43 21.48 27.32
C GLY A 162 -13.24 20.19 27.14
N GLY A 163 -12.98 19.24 28.03
CA GLY A 163 -13.60 17.91 27.99
C GLY A 163 -12.62 16.77 27.67
N SER A 164 -13.17 15.57 27.65
CA SER A 164 -12.41 14.38 27.30
C SER A 164 -11.92 14.43 25.84
N PRO A 165 -10.79 13.78 25.51
CA PRO A 165 -10.36 13.63 24.13
C PRO A 165 -11.46 13.01 23.28
N MET A 166 -11.68 13.57 22.09
CA MET A 166 -12.57 12.99 21.09
C MET A 166 -11.89 11.83 20.35
N ALA A 167 -10.57 11.91 20.23
CA ALA A 167 -9.71 10.84 19.72
C ALA A 167 -8.38 10.84 20.48
N ASP A 168 -7.82 9.65 20.65
CA ASP A 168 -6.47 9.40 21.17
C ASP A 168 -5.90 8.19 20.42
N GLU A 169 -5.12 8.46 19.39
CA GLU A 169 -4.66 7.47 18.43
C GLU A 169 -3.12 7.54 18.29
N THR A 170 -2.53 6.46 17.82
CA THR A 170 -1.09 6.43 17.53
C THR A 170 -0.83 5.99 16.10
N ALA A 171 -0.13 6.82 15.35
CA ALA A 171 0.42 6.49 14.05
C ALA A 171 1.87 6.01 14.20
N ARG A 172 2.21 4.89 13.56
CA ARG A 172 3.57 4.33 13.58
C ARG A 172 4.02 3.97 12.19
N HIS A 173 5.30 4.22 11.91
CA HIS A 173 5.96 3.74 10.71
C HIS A 173 7.35 3.22 11.05
N SER A 174 7.69 2.07 10.45
CA SER A 174 8.99 1.43 10.63
C SER A 174 9.55 1.05 9.28
N VAL A 175 10.85 1.25 9.10
CA VAL A 175 11.63 0.81 7.96
C VAL A 175 12.67 -0.18 8.46
N SER A 176 12.79 -1.33 7.79
CA SER A 176 13.86 -2.30 8.03
C SER A 176 14.26 -2.89 6.69
N GLU A 177 15.36 -2.42 6.16
CA GLU A 177 15.84 -2.77 4.82
C GLU A 177 17.30 -3.19 4.85
N GLU A 178 17.64 -4.20 4.06
CA GLU A 178 19.01 -4.65 3.87
C GLU A 178 19.45 -4.39 2.43
N HIS A 179 20.43 -3.53 2.27
CA HIS A 179 21.01 -3.14 0.99
C HIS A 179 22.42 -3.69 0.85
N ILE A 180 22.80 -4.12 -0.35
CA ILE A 180 24.19 -4.43 -0.68
C ILE A 180 24.95 -3.10 -0.70
N ALA A 181 26.10 -3.06 -0.02
CA ALA A 181 26.81 -1.81 0.25
C ALA A 181 27.24 -1.03 -0.99
N ASP A 182 27.55 -1.74 -2.09
CA ASP A 182 27.96 -1.14 -3.37
C ASP A 182 26.78 -0.79 -4.31
N GLN A 183 25.54 -1.04 -3.90
CA GLN A 183 24.32 -0.66 -4.61
C GLN A 183 23.76 0.70 -4.17
N ASN A 184 24.61 1.54 -3.59
CA ASN A 184 24.26 2.90 -3.20
C ASN A 184 23.01 2.97 -2.28
N PRO A 185 23.07 2.38 -1.06
CA PRO A 185 21.93 2.37 -0.14
C PRO A 185 21.48 3.81 0.18
N PRO A 186 20.17 4.00 0.46
CA PRO A 186 19.62 5.33 0.72
C PRO A 186 20.36 6.06 1.82
N GLY A 187 20.56 7.35 1.63
CA GLY A 187 21.19 8.24 2.61
C GLY A 187 20.31 8.43 3.86
N ARG A 188 20.90 9.00 4.90
CA ARG A 188 20.19 9.27 6.15
C ARG A 188 18.97 10.18 5.93
N ASP A 189 19.14 11.24 5.15
CA ASP A 189 18.09 12.22 4.89
C ASP A 189 16.91 11.61 4.10
N ALA A 190 17.21 10.74 3.12
CA ALA A 190 16.15 10.05 2.37
C ALA A 190 15.29 9.15 3.27
N ILE A 191 15.90 8.46 4.23
CA ILE A 191 15.17 7.64 5.22
C ILE A 191 14.38 8.53 6.17
N GLU A 192 14.96 9.66 6.60
CA GLU A 192 14.30 10.65 7.45
C GLU A 192 13.03 11.20 6.76
N ASP A 193 13.16 11.60 5.49
CA ASP A 193 12.04 12.07 4.67
C ASP A 193 10.94 11.01 4.54
N GLN A 194 11.31 9.78 4.23
CA GLN A 194 10.38 8.65 4.14
C GLN A 194 9.65 8.39 5.46
N LEU A 195 10.33 8.47 6.61
CA LEU A 195 9.71 8.31 7.92
C LEU A 195 8.70 9.41 8.21
N ILE A 196 9.10 10.67 7.99
CA ILE A 196 8.26 11.84 8.22
C ILE A 196 7.00 11.75 7.37
N ASP A 197 7.14 11.57 6.06
CA ASP A 197 6.01 11.53 5.13
C ASP A 197 5.03 10.40 5.48
N ASN A 198 5.53 9.22 5.81
CA ASN A 198 4.67 8.08 6.11
C ASN A 198 3.99 8.18 7.48
N VAL A 199 4.68 8.66 8.54
CA VAL A 199 4.05 8.80 9.85
C VAL A 199 3.03 9.94 9.85
N VAL A 200 3.31 11.05 9.16
CA VAL A 200 2.37 12.18 9.01
C VAL A 200 1.14 11.76 8.20
N ARG A 201 1.30 11.06 7.09
CA ARG A 201 0.18 10.55 6.29
C ARG A 201 -0.73 9.63 7.13
N LYS A 202 -0.13 8.71 7.90
CA LYS A 202 -0.88 7.84 8.80
C LYS A 202 -1.55 8.61 9.92
N ALA A 203 -0.91 9.66 10.44
CA ALA A 203 -1.46 10.53 11.46
C ALA A 203 -2.69 11.28 10.94
N ALA A 204 -2.58 11.93 9.79
CA ALA A 204 -3.69 12.61 9.14
C ALA A 204 -4.87 11.66 8.87
N GLY A 205 -4.60 10.46 8.35
CA GLY A 205 -5.61 9.44 8.07
C GLY A 205 -6.37 8.93 9.31
N ARG A 206 -5.89 9.21 10.54
CA ARG A 206 -6.64 8.90 11.76
C ARG A 206 -7.81 9.86 12.00
N VAL A 207 -7.71 11.08 11.50
CA VAL A 207 -8.69 12.15 11.77
C VAL A 207 -9.38 12.70 10.53
N THR A 208 -8.82 12.43 9.35
CA THR A 208 -9.42 12.78 8.05
C THR A 208 -9.47 11.56 7.14
N PRO A 209 -10.42 11.48 6.21
CA PRO A 209 -10.42 10.41 5.20
C PRO A 209 -9.09 10.44 4.44
N GLY A 210 -8.34 9.35 4.49
CA GLY A 210 -7.05 9.25 3.80
C GLY A 210 -7.14 8.40 2.52
N ARG A 211 -6.32 8.72 1.53
CA ARG A 211 -6.10 7.84 0.37
C ARG A 211 -4.74 7.16 0.52
N GLN A 212 -4.73 5.84 0.68
CA GLN A 212 -3.48 5.09 0.76
C GLN A 212 -3.25 4.32 -0.55
N PRO A 213 -2.05 4.39 -1.14
CA PRO A 213 -1.75 3.61 -2.33
C PRO A 213 -1.72 2.12 -2.00
N VAL A 214 -2.48 1.33 -2.75
CA VAL A 214 -2.49 -0.13 -2.67
C VAL A 214 -2.13 -0.69 -4.03
N ASN A 215 -1.09 -1.51 -4.10
CA ASN A 215 -0.74 -2.23 -5.32
C ASN A 215 -1.64 -3.43 -5.49
N VAL A 216 -2.36 -3.48 -6.60
CA VAL A 216 -3.25 -4.58 -6.98
C VAL A 216 -2.68 -5.29 -8.20
N LEU A 217 -2.58 -6.62 -8.11
CA LEU A 217 -2.13 -7.45 -9.20
C LEU A 217 -3.25 -7.65 -10.23
N LEU A 218 -2.97 -7.35 -11.50
CA LEU A 218 -3.89 -7.63 -12.60
C LEU A 218 -3.70 -9.07 -13.10
N ALA A 219 -4.79 -9.77 -13.24
CA ALA A 219 -4.78 -11.11 -13.82
C ALA A 219 -4.51 -11.04 -15.32
N ARG A 220 -3.76 -12.03 -15.84
CA ARG A 220 -3.40 -12.16 -17.25
C ARG A 220 -3.99 -13.44 -17.82
N SER A 221 -4.69 -13.28 -18.91
CA SER A 221 -5.07 -14.35 -19.85
C SER A 221 -5.14 -13.75 -21.24
N ASP A 222 -5.08 -14.55 -22.27
CA ASP A 222 -5.06 -14.10 -23.67
C ASP A 222 -6.20 -13.10 -23.99
N ASP A 223 -7.37 -13.29 -23.34
CA ASP A 223 -8.56 -12.49 -23.56
C ASP A 223 -8.56 -11.13 -22.86
N VAL A 224 -7.81 -10.99 -21.75
CA VAL A 224 -7.84 -9.78 -20.91
C VAL A 224 -6.50 -9.04 -20.83
N ASP A 225 -5.39 -9.66 -21.23
CA ASP A 225 -4.07 -9.05 -21.08
C ASP A 225 -3.91 -7.74 -21.88
N ARG A 226 -4.46 -7.69 -23.09
CA ARG A 226 -4.44 -6.47 -23.92
C ARG A 226 -5.25 -5.34 -23.32
N LEU A 227 -6.31 -5.68 -22.56
CA LEU A 227 -7.16 -4.70 -21.89
C LEU A 227 -6.48 -4.07 -20.68
N ASN A 228 -5.50 -4.77 -20.08
CA ASN A 228 -4.79 -4.29 -18.90
C ASN A 228 -3.95 -3.02 -19.16
N ASP A 229 -3.68 -2.67 -20.41
CA ASP A 229 -3.05 -1.40 -20.76
C ASP A 229 -3.94 -0.21 -20.38
N LEU A 230 -5.25 -0.33 -20.55
CA LEU A 230 -6.21 0.69 -20.11
C LEU A 230 -6.17 0.93 -18.61
N ALA A 231 -6.02 -0.14 -17.80
CA ALA A 231 -5.86 -0.01 -16.36
C ALA A 231 -4.56 0.74 -15.97
N ARG A 232 -3.46 0.50 -16.68
CA ARG A 232 -2.18 1.23 -16.47
C ARG A 232 -2.28 2.70 -16.84
N GLU A 233 -3.09 3.02 -17.85
CA GLU A 233 -3.40 4.39 -18.27
C GLU A 233 -4.48 5.04 -17.41
N ARG A 234 -5.00 4.33 -16.40
CA ARG A 234 -6.09 4.77 -15.51
C ARG A 234 -7.40 5.09 -16.24
N LYS A 235 -7.63 4.48 -17.39
CA LYS A 235 -8.88 4.58 -18.17
C LYS A 235 -9.90 3.56 -17.65
N TRP A 236 -10.28 3.70 -16.37
CA TRP A 236 -11.06 2.71 -15.64
C TRP A 236 -12.42 2.40 -16.27
N GLN A 237 -13.11 3.44 -16.77
CA GLN A 237 -14.43 3.29 -17.40
C GLN A 237 -14.34 2.53 -18.71
N ASP A 238 -13.34 2.84 -19.55
CA ASP A 238 -13.10 2.12 -20.80
C ASP A 238 -12.70 0.68 -20.51
N TRP A 239 -11.88 0.47 -19.48
CA TRP A 239 -11.45 -0.85 -19.09
C TRP A 239 -12.62 -1.71 -18.57
N GLU A 240 -13.48 -1.18 -17.68
CA GLU A 240 -14.71 -1.85 -17.24
C GLU A 240 -15.58 -2.23 -18.46
N SER A 241 -15.85 -1.25 -19.33
CA SER A 241 -16.70 -1.44 -20.49
C SER A 241 -16.19 -2.56 -21.41
N GLN A 242 -14.89 -2.59 -21.68
CA GLN A 242 -14.29 -3.64 -22.50
C GLN A 242 -14.27 -5.00 -21.81
N LEU A 243 -13.99 -5.08 -20.52
CA LEU A 243 -14.05 -6.33 -19.74
C LEU A 243 -15.47 -6.93 -19.72
N LEU A 244 -16.50 -6.10 -19.73
CA LEU A 244 -17.90 -6.54 -19.83
C LEU A 244 -18.23 -7.15 -21.20
N THR A 245 -17.54 -6.76 -22.29
CA THR A 245 -17.72 -7.36 -23.62
C THR A 245 -17.05 -8.73 -23.75
N VAL A 246 -16.06 -9.02 -22.92
CA VAL A 246 -15.38 -10.33 -22.92
C VAL A 246 -16.36 -11.39 -22.46
N LYS A 247 -16.64 -12.36 -23.32
CA LYS A 247 -17.56 -13.46 -23.00
C LYS A 247 -17.04 -14.31 -21.83
N PRO A 248 -17.93 -14.77 -20.93
CA PRO A 248 -17.55 -15.71 -19.88
C PRO A 248 -16.86 -16.94 -20.49
N HIS A 249 -15.73 -17.31 -19.91
CA HIS A 249 -14.95 -18.43 -20.41
C HIS A 249 -15.44 -19.77 -19.82
N ARG A 250 -15.45 -20.84 -20.62
CA ARG A 250 -15.82 -22.18 -20.13
C ARG A 250 -14.82 -22.71 -19.07
N ASP A 251 -13.54 -22.36 -19.21
CA ASP A 251 -12.52 -22.58 -18.19
C ASP A 251 -12.76 -21.63 -17.01
N ARG A 252 -13.12 -22.20 -15.86
CA ARG A 252 -13.39 -21.47 -14.63
C ARG A 252 -12.22 -20.58 -14.18
N LYS A 253 -10.98 -21.01 -14.41
CA LYS A 253 -9.79 -20.25 -14.03
C LYS A 253 -9.64 -18.97 -14.88
N ARG A 254 -9.85 -19.09 -16.19
CA ARG A 254 -9.79 -17.92 -17.11
C ARG A 254 -10.93 -16.95 -16.84
N ASP A 255 -12.13 -17.47 -16.54
CA ASP A 255 -13.26 -16.59 -16.17
C ASP A 255 -13.02 -15.91 -14.83
N ALA A 256 -12.40 -16.59 -13.85
CA ALA A 256 -11.99 -15.97 -12.59
C ALA A 256 -11.01 -14.82 -12.79
N TYR A 257 -10.13 -14.87 -13.79
CA TYR A 257 -9.22 -13.78 -14.14
C TYR A 257 -9.96 -12.57 -14.69
N ARG A 258 -10.92 -12.79 -15.60
CA ARG A 258 -11.80 -11.74 -16.12
C ARG A 258 -12.58 -11.06 -15.00
N LEU A 259 -13.21 -11.83 -14.13
CA LEU A 259 -13.99 -11.34 -12.99
C LEU A 259 -13.12 -10.58 -11.97
N HIS A 260 -11.88 -11.03 -11.75
CA HIS A 260 -10.93 -10.31 -10.90
C HIS A 260 -10.63 -8.92 -11.45
N ASN A 261 -10.26 -8.83 -12.73
CA ASN A 261 -9.95 -7.55 -13.35
C ASN A 261 -11.19 -6.64 -13.40
N LEU A 262 -12.38 -7.20 -13.64
CA LEU A 262 -13.63 -6.44 -13.61
C LEU A 262 -13.92 -5.88 -12.20
N ALA A 263 -13.69 -6.66 -11.15
CA ALA A 263 -13.83 -6.18 -9.77
C ALA A 263 -12.85 -5.03 -9.48
N VAL A 264 -11.59 -5.15 -9.93
CA VAL A 264 -10.58 -4.09 -9.77
C VAL A 264 -10.99 -2.82 -10.51
N ALA A 265 -11.53 -2.92 -11.74
CA ALA A 265 -12.00 -1.77 -12.50
C ALA A 265 -13.15 -1.04 -11.78
N GLN A 266 -14.12 -1.79 -11.29
CA GLN A 266 -15.27 -1.27 -10.54
C GLN A 266 -14.86 -0.63 -9.20
N GLU A 267 -13.91 -1.23 -8.50
CA GLU A 267 -13.34 -0.68 -7.27
C GLU A 267 -12.57 0.63 -7.55
N SER A 268 -11.83 0.70 -8.65
CA SER A 268 -11.12 1.91 -9.07
C SER A 268 -12.09 3.06 -9.38
N LEU A 269 -13.17 2.78 -10.10
CA LEU A 269 -14.22 3.75 -10.39
C LEU A 269 -14.90 4.26 -9.12
N ALA A 270 -15.13 3.38 -8.14
CA ALA A 270 -15.68 3.79 -6.85
C ALA A 270 -14.77 4.78 -6.11
N TYR A 271 -13.46 4.56 -6.15
CA TYR A 271 -12.50 5.46 -5.48
C TYR A 271 -12.29 6.79 -6.19
N GLU A 272 -12.59 6.87 -7.49
CA GLU A 272 -12.50 8.10 -8.28
C GLU A 272 -13.85 8.84 -8.37
N SER A 273 -14.96 8.22 -7.98
CA SER A 273 -16.29 8.84 -8.02
C SER A 273 -16.37 10.04 -7.08
N ALA A 274 -16.89 11.16 -7.60
CA ALA A 274 -17.17 12.34 -6.79
C ALA A 274 -18.46 12.16 -5.96
N GLU A 275 -19.44 11.41 -6.49
CA GLU A 275 -20.72 11.17 -5.86
C GLU A 275 -20.73 9.89 -5.05
N VAL A 276 -21.24 9.97 -3.81
CA VAL A 276 -21.26 8.83 -2.88
C VAL A 276 -22.14 7.70 -3.41
N GLU A 277 -23.24 8.02 -4.04
CA GLU A 277 -24.17 7.02 -4.60
C GLU A 277 -23.53 6.21 -5.71
N ASP A 278 -22.81 6.87 -6.63
CA ASP A 278 -22.08 6.21 -7.70
C ASP A 278 -20.95 5.34 -7.15
N ALA A 279 -20.20 5.84 -6.17
CA ALA A 279 -19.17 5.06 -5.49
C ALA A 279 -19.74 3.78 -4.86
N LEU A 280 -20.87 3.88 -4.16
CA LEU A 280 -21.53 2.72 -3.56
C LEU A 280 -22.03 1.71 -4.60
N ASN A 281 -22.58 2.20 -5.72
CA ASN A 281 -23.01 1.34 -6.81
C ASN A 281 -21.85 0.58 -7.45
N HIS A 282 -20.70 1.25 -7.66
CA HIS A 282 -19.49 0.60 -8.16
C HIS A 282 -18.94 -0.43 -7.17
N LEU A 283 -18.89 -0.13 -5.86
CA LEU A 283 -18.46 -1.08 -4.82
C LEU A 283 -19.38 -2.30 -4.74
N ALA A 284 -20.69 -2.12 -4.89
CA ALA A 284 -21.63 -3.23 -4.90
C ALA A 284 -21.36 -4.18 -6.07
N ARG A 285 -21.14 -3.64 -7.27
CA ARG A 285 -20.76 -4.42 -8.47
C ARG A 285 -19.39 -5.11 -8.31
N ALA A 286 -18.39 -4.42 -7.75
CA ALA A 286 -17.08 -5.00 -7.48
C ALA A 286 -17.17 -6.19 -6.52
N ARG A 287 -18.00 -6.09 -5.49
CA ARG A 287 -18.28 -7.17 -4.54
C ARG A 287 -18.93 -8.37 -5.22
N GLU A 288 -19.89 -8.15 -6.09
CA GLU A 288 -20.55 -9.20 -6.84
C GLU A 288 -19.56 -9.93 -7.75
N SER A 289 -18.77 -9.22 -8.54
CA SER A 289 -17.72 -9.76 -9.41
C SER A 289 -16.70 -10.59 -8.60
N SER A 290 -16.29 -10.11 -7.43
CA SER A 290 -15.37 -10.82 -6.53
C SER A 290 -16.00 -12.09 -5.95
N ARG A 291 -17.29 -12.11 -5.64
CA ARG A 291 -18.01 -13.30 -5.14
C ARG A 291 -18.07 -14.41 -6.20
N TRP A 292 -18.38 -14.07 -7.43
CA TRP A 292 -18.38 -15.03 -8.53
C TRP A 292 -17.00 -15.60 -8.81
N ARG A 293 -15.96 -14.79 -8.69
CA ARG A 293 -14.56 -15.24 -8.76
C ARG A 293 -14.25 -16.35 -7.75
N LEU A 294 -14.66 -16.19 -6.49
CA LEU A 294 -14.40 -17.20 -5.44
C LEU A 294 -15.12 -18.52 -5.71
N LEU A 295 -16.32 -18.48 -6.27
CA LEU A 295 -17.08 -19.66 -6.65
C LEU A 295 -16.50 -20.39 -7.87
N SER A 296 -15.73 -19.67 -8.70
CA SER A 296 -15.09 -20.20 -9.91
C SER A 296 -13.77 -20.93 -9.62
N ILE A 297 -13.16 -20.74 -8.45
CA ILE A 297 -11.91 -21.43 -8.07
C ILE A 297 -12.27 -22.82 -7.54
N PRO A 298 -11.78 -23.92 -8.15
CA PRO A 298 -12.03 -25.26 -7.62
C PRO A 298 -11.41 -25.38 -6.22
N THR A 299 -12.24 -25.67 -5.23
CA THR A 299 -11.75 -26.09 -3.91
C THR A 299 -10.94 -27.37 -4.11
N ARG A 300 -9.66 -27.36 -3.78
CA ARG A 300 -8.86 -28.59 -3.72
C ARG A 300 -9.56 -29.52 -2.75
N SER A 301 -10.17 -30.59 -3.29
CA SER A 301 -10.64 -31.69 -2.44
C SER A 301 -9.39 -32.25 -1.76
N THR A 302 -9.28 -32.03 -0.46
CA THR A 302 -8.37 -32.81 0.39
C THR A 302 -8.94 -34.21 0.41
N SER A 303 -8.53 -35.06 -0.53
CA SER A 303 -8.77 -36.49 -0.41
C SER A 303 -8.03 -36.97 0.84
N PRO A 304 -8.70 -37.56 1.81
CA PRO A 304 -8.00 -38.18 2.92
C PRO A 304 -7.19 -39.35 2.34
N SER A 305 -5.85 -39.25 2.49
CA SER A 305 -4.96 -40.37 2.23
C SER A 305 -5.37 -41.52 3.13
N ARG A 306 -5.79 -42.64 2.50
CA ARG A 306 -5.93 -43.93 3.17
C ARG A 306 -4.54 -44.54 3.41
#